data_b0056b919ccd121242f0afeefbc939a8
#
_entry.id   b0056b919ccd121242f0afeefbc939a8
#
_cell.length_a   1.000
_cell.length_b   1.000
_cell.length_c   1.000
_cell.angle_alpha   90.00
_cell.angle_beta   90.00
_cell.angle_gamma   90.00
#
_symmetry.space_group_name_H-M   'P 1'
#
loop_
_entity.id
_entity.type
_entity.pdbx_description
1 polymer ?
#
loop_
_entity_poly.entity_id
_entity_poly.type
_entity_poly.pdbx_seq_one_letter_code
_entity_poly.pdbx_strand_id
1 'polypeptide(L)'
;MIEHFKKFDEGDKSLLPLSFSHLNEFAFNRERWALRRIFGFEFPSSASAERGKAVESGLNMWLNGIDKQDAISKMEAEFDANCSLFDDPKKDEEESNLIPLFEEGVKAFNEFGFKWNLLGYQKKVELDIHGVPLIGYTDFHFEDKQTKEDFYIDLKTTKRKPSGLS
;
A
#
# COMPACT_ATOMS: atom_id res chain seq x y z
N MET A 1 13.12 22.29 19.30
CA MET A 1 13.58 20.90 19.55
C MET A 1 13.10 20.37 20.91
N ILE A 2 13.23 21.14 21.98
CA ILE A 2 12.89 20.71 23.36
C ILE A 2 11.37 20.59 23.60
N GLU A 3 10.54 21.41 22.95
CA GLU A 3 9.07 21.38 23.11
C GLU A 3 8.41 20.12 22.53
N HIS A 4 8.95 19.58 21.44
CA HIS A 4 8.43 18.33 20.85
C HIS A 4 8.72 17.10 21.71
N PHE A 5 9.87 17.08 22.40
CA PHE A 5 10.19 16.00 23.35
C PHE A 5 9.37 16.06 24.63
N LYS A 6 9.00 17.24 25.11
CA LYS A 6 8.10 17.37 26.27
C LYS A 6 6.74 16.74 26.07
N LYS A 7 6.19 16.84 24.85
CA LYS A 7 4.92 16.17 24.51
C LYS A 7 5.00 14.64 24.61
N PHE A 8 6.16 14.06 24.34
CA PHE A 8 6.38 12.61 24.51
C PHE A 8 6.38 12.19 25.98
N ASP A 9 7.02 12.96 26.86
CA ASP A 9 7.08 12.69 28.29
C ASP A 9 5.72 12.83 28.99
N GLU A 10 4.83 13.63 28.46
CA GLU A 10 3.47 13.85 28.98
C GLU A 10 2.43 12.84 28.45
N GLY A 11 2.89 11.80 27.74
CA GLY A 11 1.98 10.78 27.19
C GLY A 11 1.14 11.28 26.02
N ASP A 12 1.67 12.23 25.23
CA ASP A 12 1.02 12.71 24.01
C ASP A 12 0.79 11.57 23.03
N LYS A 13 -0.48 11.18 22.89
CA LYS A 13 -0.93 10.14 21.95
C LYS A 13 -1.03 10.63 20.50
N SER A 14 -0.53 11.84 20.18
CA SER A 14 -0.62 12.42 18.82
C SER A 14 0.11 11.60 17.76
N LEU A 15 1.02 10.72 18.16
CA LEU A 15 1.72 9.78 17.26
C LEU A 15 0.94 8.48 17.01
N LEU A 16 -0.14 8.27 17.73
CA LEU A 16 -1.00 7.12 17.57
C LEU A 16 -2.13 7.43 16.57
N PRO A 17 -2.66 6.44 15.89
CA PRO A 17 -2.31 5.02 15.93
C PRO A 17 -1.00 4.71 15.19
N LEU A 18 -0.33 3.63 15.59
CA LEU A 18 0.84 3.10 14.91
C LEU A 18 0.42 2.14 13.79
N SER A 19 1.18 2.10 12.71
CA SER A 19 1.03 1.08 11.66
C SER A 19 2.25 0.17 11.61
N PHE A 20 2.12 -0.97 10.94
CA PHE A 20 3.24 -1.88 10.71
C PHE A 20 4.41 -1.16 10.02
N SER A 21 4.13 -0.32 9.03
CA SER A 21 5.19 0.46 8.35
C SER A 21 5.89 1.43 9.29
N HIS A 22 5.18 2.04 10.24
CA HIS A 22 5.78 2.89 11.26
C HIS A 22 6.69 2.12 12.21
N LEU A 23 6.23 0.95 12.67
CA LEU A 23 7.03 0.08 13.55
C LEU A 23 8.27 -0.43 12.82
N ASN A 24 8.12 -0.82 11.57
CA ASN A 24 9.21 -1.28 10.73
C ASN A 24 10.24 -0.16 10.47
N GLU A 25 9.79 1.04 10.11
CA GLU A 25 10.68 2.19 9.94
C GLU A 25 11.43 2.52 11.24
N PHE A 26 10.75 2.49 12.39
CA PHE A 26 11.39 2.69 13.69
C PHE A 26 12.44 1.63 14.00
N ALA A 27 12.17 0.37 13.68
CA ALA A 27 13.11 -0.73 13.91
C ALA A 27 14.39 -0.59 13.06
N PHE A 28 14.26 -0.16 11.80
CA PHE A 28 15.39 -0.10 10.86
C PHE A 28 16.05 1.27 10.79
N ASN A 29 15.32 2.37 10.99
CA ASN A 29 15.85 3.73 10.91
C ASN A 29 15.09 4.69 11.83
N ARG A 30 15.49 4.71 13.09
CA ARG A 30 14.86 5.54 14.14
C ARG A 30 14.95 7.04 13.86
N GLU A 31 16.04 7.49 13.27
CA GLU A 31 16.24 8.91 12.94
C GLU A 31 15.24 9.34 11.86
N ARG A 32 15.11 8.58 10.78
CA ARG A 32 14.15 8.83 9.73
C ARG A 32 12.72 8.79 10.26
N TRP A 33 12.42 7.81 11.10
CA TRP A 33 11.11 7.72 11.76
C TRP A 33 10.82 8.97 12.59
N ALA A 34 11.79 9.42 13.42
CA ALA A 34 11.64 10.62 14.23
C ALA A 34 11.47 11.88 13.37
N LEU A 35 12.28 12.05 12.34
CA LEU A 35 12.14 13.18 11.41
C LEU A 35 10.75 13.22 10.79
N ARG A 36 10.22 12.10 10.34
CA ARG A 36 8.89 12.03 9.73
C ARG A 36 7.77 12.23 10.74
N ARG A 37 7.80 11.48 11.86
CA ARG A 37 6.67 11.38 12.79
C ARG A 37 6.63 12.46 13.84
N ILE A 38 7.80 12.91 14.30
CA ILE A 38 7.91 13.91 15.35
C ILE A 38 8.07 15.30 14.75
N PHE A 39 8.90 15.43 13.74
CA PHE A 39 9.25 16.72 13.15
C PHE A 39 8.48 17.06 11.87
N GLY A 40 7.63 16.14 11.36
CA GLY A 40 6.79 16.38 10.19
C GLY A 40 7.53 16.49 8.86
N PHE A 41 8.75 15.97 8.77
CA PHE A 41 9.47 15.95 7.49
C PHE A 41 8.82 14.97 6.52
N GLU A 42 8.51 15.44 5.34
CA GLU A 42 8.06 14.60 4.24
C GLU A 42 9.27 14.08 3.46
N PHE A 43 9.33 12.78 3.28
CA PHE A 43 10.32 12.14 2.43
C PHE A 43 9.66 11.70 1.14
N PRO A 44 10.29 11.96 -0.01
CA PRO A 44 9.74 11.52 -1.28
C PRO A 44 9.59 9.99 -1.29
N SER A 45 8.54 9.54 -1.93
CA SER A 45 8.31 8.13 -2.20
C SER A 45 9.24 7.67 -3.32
N SER A 46 9.59 6.38 -3.36
CA SER A 46 10.35 5.87 -4.50
C SER A 46 9.42 5.53 -5.67
N ALA A 47 9.92 5.61 -6.90
CA ALA A 47 9.19 5.21 -8.09
C ALA A 47 8.65 3.77 -7.98
N SER A 48 9.39 2.85 -7.37
CA SER A 48 8.91 1.48 -7.15
C SER A 48 7.74 1.40 -6.15
N ALA A 49 7.67 2.28 -5.16
CA ALA A 49 6.54 2.35 -4.25
C ALA A 49 5.31 2.95 -4.94
N GLU A 50 5.50 4.00 -5.75
CA GLU A 50 4.40 4.61 -6.52
C GLU A 50 3.90 3.66 -7.62
N ARG A 51 4.77 2.87 -8.27
CA ARG A 51 4.36 1.79 -9.16
C ARG A 51 3.43 0.80 -8.44
N GLY A 52 3.80 0.36 -7.24
CA GLY A 52 2.97 -0.56 -6.46
C GLY A 52 1.56 -0.03 -6.22
N LYS A 53 1.47 1.21 -5.77
CA LYS A 53 0.18 1.90 -5.53
C LYS A 53 -0.64 2.06 -6.82
N ALA A 54 -0.01 2.49 -7.90
CA ALA A 54 -0.68 2.70 -9.17
C ALA A 54 -1.26 1.38 -9.72
N VAL A 55 -0.47 0.29 -9.72
CA VAL A 55 -0.94 -1.05 -10.15
C VAL A 55 -2.10 -1.53 -9.29
N GLU A 56 -2.02 -1.37 -7.97
CA GLU A 56 -3.09 -1.73 -7.04
C GLU A 56 -4.37 -0.93 -7.31
N SER A 57 -4.23 0.39 -7.52
CA SER A 57 -5.34 1.29 -7.89
C SER A 57 -5.97 0.89 -9.23
N GLY A 58 -5.17 0.60 -10.24
CA GLY A 58 -5.63 0.13 -11.54
C GLY A 58 -6.42 -1.18 -11.45
N LEU A 59 -5.91 -2.15 -10.69
CA LEU A 59 -6.60 -3.42 -10.45
C LEU A 59 -7.92 -3.23 -9.71
N ASN A 60 -7.95 -2.34 -8.72
CA ASN A 60 -9.19 -2.01 -8.03
C ASN A 60 -10.24 -1.40 -9.00
N MET A 61 -9.84 -0.47 -9.86
CA MET A 61 -10.74 0.11 -10.86
C MET A 61 -11.30 -0.96 -11.79
N TRP A 62 -10.46 -1.83 -12.31
CA TRP A 62 -10.87 -2.93 -13.18
C TRP A 62 -11.79 -3.94 -12.47
N LEU A 63 -11.50 -4.34 -11.24
CA LEU A 63 -12.34 -5.22 -10.42
C LEU A 63 -13.73 -4.63 -10.14
N ASN A 64 -13.84 -3.30 -10.09
CA ASN A 64 -15.10 -2.58 -9.97
C ASN A 64 -15.81 -2.36 -11.32
N GLY A 65 -15.35 -2.97 -12.40
CA GLY A 65 -16.02 -2.97 -13.71
C GLY A 65 -15.65 -1.79 -14.61
N ILE A 66 -14.61 -1.03 -14.27
CA ILE A 66 -14.05 -0.04 -15.21
C ILE A 66 -13.40 -0.79 -16.37
N ASP A 67 -13.57 -0.27 -17.58
CA ASP A 67 -12.91 -0.82 -18.77
C ASP A 67 -11.40 -0.93 -18.55
N LYS A 68 -10.83 -2.00 -19.07
CA LYS A 68 -9.40 -2.31 -18.86
C LYS A 68 -8.49 -1.20 -19.36
N GLN A 69 -8.80 -0.62 -20.53
CA GLN A 69 -7.99 0.44 -21.11
C GLN A 69 -8.10 1.74 -20.30
N ASP A 70 -9.28 2.05 -19.79
CA ASP A 70 -9.51 3.20 -18.91
C ASP A 70 -8.78 3.01 -17.57
N ALA A 71 -8.78 1.80 -17.01
CA ALA A 71 -8.03 1.48 -15.80
C ALA A 71 -6.52 1.65 -15.99
N ILE A 72 -5.97 1.19 -17.13
CA ILE A 72 -4.56 1.40 -17.50
C ILE A 72 -4.25 2.88 -17.62
N SER A 73 -5.05 3.64 -18.36
CA SER A 73 -4.80 5.07 -18.57
C SER A 73 -4.80 5.87 -17.26
N LYS A 74 -5.70 5.53 -16.34
CA LYS A 74 -5.73 6.15 -15.01
C LYS A 74 -4.57 5.74 -14.13
N MET A 75 -4.17 4.47 -14.18
CA MET A 75 -3.00 3.94 -13.47
C MET A 75 -1.71 4.67 -13.89
N GLU A 76 -1.50 4.84 -15.20
CA GLU A 76 -0.34 5.55 -15.73
C GLU A 76 -0.35 7.03 -15.33
N ALA A 77 -1.51 7.69 -15.43
CA ALA A 77 -1.65 9.08 -15.01
C ALA A 77 -1.40 9.29 -13.50
N GLU A 78 -1.84 8.35 -12.65
CA GLU A 78 -1.59 8.39 -11.21
C GLU A 78 -0.09 8.22 -10.90
N PHE A 79 0.57 7.26 -11.55
CA PHE A 79 2.01 7.06 -11.41
C PHE A 79 2.79 8.30 -11.82
N ASP A 80 2.49 8.87 -12.99
CA ASP A 80 3.16 10.07 -13.48
C ASP A 80 2.96 11.28 -12.57
N ALA A 81 1.75 11.51 -12.10
CA ALA A 81 1.45 12.60 -11.19
C ALA A 81 2.26 12.49 -9.89
N ASN A 82 2.35 11.30 -9.32
CA ASN A 82 3.07 11.07 -8.08
C ASN A 82 4.60 11.12 -8.27
N CYS A 83 5.12 10.54 -9.37
CA CYS A 83 6.55 10.54 -9.66
C CYS A 83 7.07 11.90 -10.16
N SER A 84 6.22 12.82 -10.65
CA SER A 84 6.62 14.17 -11.04
C SER A 84 7.06 15.04 -9.87
N LEU A 85 6.75 14.63 -8.64
CA LEU A 85 7.06 15.38 -7.42
C LEU A 85 8.51 15.19 -6.94
N PHE A 86 9.24 14.26 -7.51
CA PHE A 86 10.63 13.95 -7.14
C PHE A 86 11.41 13.35 -8.31
N ASP A 87 12.73 13.51 -8.28
CA ASP A 87 13.63 12.94 -9.27
C ASP A 87 14.11 11.55 -8.80
N ASP A 88 13.57 10.49 -9.43
CA ASP A 88 13.99 9.11 -9.16
C ASP A 88 14.60 8.53 -10.45
N PRO A 89 15.88 8.17 -10.47
CA PRO A 89 16.55 7.64 -11.65
C PRO A 89 15.97 6.33 -12.17
N LYS A 90 15.10 5.68 -11.40
CA LYS A 90 14.39 4.46 -11.80
C LYS A 90 12.99 4.70 -12.36
N LYS A 91 12.58 5.97 -12.50
CA LYS A 91 11.21 6.28 -12.95
C LYS A 91 10.86 5.55 -14.23
N ASP A 92 11.67 5.68 -15.27
CA ASP A 92 11.39 5.08 -16.60
C ASP A 92 11.36 3.54 -16.53
N GLU A 93 12.26 2.93 -15.74
CA GLU A 93 12.24 1.48 -15.51
C GLU A 93 10.96 1.04 -14.80
N GLU A 94 10.54 1.75 -13.77
CA GLU A 94 9.35 1.40 -13.00
C GLU A 94 8.06 1.67 -13.77
N GLU A 95 8.02 2.72 -14.58
CA GLU A 95 6.93 3.03 -15.50
C GLU A 95 6.71 1.90 -16.53
N SER A 96 7.80 1.41 -17.14
CA SER A 96 7.74 0.30 -18.11
C SER A 96 7.20 -1.01 -17.52
N ASN A 97 7.21 -1.16 -16.21
CA ASN A 97 6.67 -2.33 -15.51
C ASN A 97 5.18 -2.21 -15.11
N LEU A 98 4.55 -1.03 -15.27
CA LEU A 98 3.15 -0.81 -14.86
C LEU A 98 2.19 -1.76 -15.57
N ILE A 99 2.16 -1.71 -16.89
CA ILE A 99 1.25 -2.54 -17.70
C ILE A 99 1.52 -4.03 -17.51
N PRO A 100 2.77 -4.53 -17.60
CA PRO A 100 3.05 -5.94 -17.33
C PRO A 100 2.56 -6.43 -15.98
N LEU A 101 2.76 -5.68 -14.91
CA LEU A 101 2.30 -6.06 -13.57
C LEU A 101 0.78 -6.02 -13.44
N PHE A 102 0.14 -5.01 -14.03
CA PHE A 102 -1.31 -4.94 -14.09
C PHE A 102 -1.91 -6.15 -14.83
N GLU A 103 -1.34 -6.51 -15.98
CA GLU A 103 -1.78 -7.67 -16.77
C GLU A 103 -1.63 -9.00 -16.01
N GLU A 104 -0.53 -9.18 -15.29
CA GLU A 104 -0.35 -10.36 -14.43
C GLU A 104 -1.37 -10.39 -13.29
N GLY A 105 -1.69 -9.25 -12.70
CA GLY A 105 -2.75 -9.12 -11.70
C GLY A 105 -4.14 -9.47 -12.28
N VAL A 106 -4.48 -8.92 -13.45
CA VAL A 106 -5.73 -9.24 -14.16
C VAL A 106 -5.81 -10.74 -14.47
N LYS A 107 -4.72 -11.35 -14.92
CA LYS A 107 -4.66 -12.79 -15.19
C LYS A 107 -4.91 -13.60 -13.92
N ALA A 108 -4.24 -13.29 -12.82
CA ALA A 108 -4.44 -13.96 -11.54
C ALA A 108 -5.89 -13.84 -11.05
N PHE A 109 -6.48 -12.66 -11.11
CA PHE A 109 -7.88 -12.47 -10.73
C PHE A 109 -8.87 -13.16 -11.68
N ASN A 110 -8.57 -13.26 -12.97
CA ASN A 110 -9.40 -14.03 -13.91
C ASN A 110 -9.35 -15.52 -13.63
N GLU A 111 -8.19 -16.05 -13.22
CA GLU A 111 -8.02 -17.46 -12.90
C GLU A 111 -8.79 -17.88 -11.64
N PHE A 112 -8.82 -17.03 -10.62
CA PHE A 112 -9.42 -17.34 -9.32
C PHE A 112 -10.64 -16.50 -8.99
N GLY A 113 -10.69 -15.26 -9.43
CA GLY A 113 -11.62 -14.22 -8.98
C GLY A 113 -13.08 -14.42 -9.39
N PHE A 114 -13.39 -15.31 -10.36
CA PHE A 114 -14.79 -15.60 -10.71
C PHE A 114 -15.59 -16.22 -9.55
N LYS A 115 -14.89 -16.79 -8.58
CA LYS A 115 -15.45 -17.37 -7.36
C LYS A 115 -15.67 -16.36 -6.25
N TRP A 116 -15.18 -15.13 -6.39
CA TRP A 116 -15.10 -14.15 -5.33
C TRP A 116 -15.96 -12.92 -5.61
N ASN A 117 -16.47 -12.31 -4.56
CA ASN A 117 -17.08 -10.99 -4.57
C ASN A 117 -16.11 -10.00 -3.92
N LEU A 118 -15.76 -8.93 -4.61
CA LEU A 118 -15.00 -7.84 -4.00
C LEU A 118 -15.92 -7.10 -3.02
N LEU A 119 -15.54 -7.11 -1.74
CA LEU A 119 -16.26 -6.43 -0.66
C LEU A 119 -15.66 -5.08 -0.28
N GLY A 120 -14.38 -4.87 -0.60
CA GLY A 120 -13.72 -3.62 -0.28
C GLY A 120 -12.28 -3.55 -0.75
N TYR A 121 -11.79 -2.33 -0.78
CA TYR A 121 -10.44 -1.95 -1.16
C TYR A 121 -9.90 -0.95 -0.14
N GLN A 122 -8.62 -1.08 0.26
CA GLN A 122 -7.96 -0.23 1.25
C GLN A 122 -8.79 -0.11 2.55
N LYS A 123 -9.37 -1.24 2.99
CA LYS A 123 -10.19 -1.27 4.19
C LYS A 123 -9.33 -1.05 5.42
N LYS A 124 -9.68 -0.02 6.19
CA LYS A 124 -9.04 0.27 7.47
C LYS A 124 -9.33 -0.83 8.49
N VAL A 125 -8.29 -1.30 9.14
CA VAL A 125 -8.35 -2.23 10.28
C VAL A 125 -7.73 -1.55 11.49
N GLU A 126 -8.41 -1.59 12.61
CA GLU A 126 -7.95 -1.02 13.88
C GLU A 126 -7.87 -2.12 14.93
N LEU A 127 -6.79 -2.15 15.66
CA LEU A 127 -6.55 -3.07 16.76
C LEU A 127 -6.01 -2.29 17.97
N ASP A 128 -6.38 -2.73 19.16
CA ASP A 128 -5.71 -2.28 20.38
C ASP A 128 -4.90 -3.45 20.95
N ILE A 129 -3.62 -3.25 21.12
CA ILE A 129 -2.74 -4.24 21.76
C ILE A 129 -2.18 -3.62 23.03
N HIS A 130 -2.74 -4.05 24.17
CA HIS A 130 -2.36 -3.59 25.50
C HIS A 130 -2.41 -2.05 25.65
N GLY A 131 -3.45 -1.42 25.12
CA GLY A 131 -3.64 0.03 25.18
C GLY A 131 -2.86 0.81 24.11
N VAL A 132 -2.19 0.13 23.18
CA VAL A 132 -1.53 0.73 22.03
C VAL A 132 -2.42 0.56 20.78
N PRO A 133 -3.03 1.64 20.28
CA PRO A 133 -3.84 1.55 19.07
C PRO A 133 -2.97 1.33 17.84
N LEU A 134 -3.28 0.29 17.09
CA LEU A 134 -2.67 -0.04 15.81
C LEU A 134 -3.67 0.17 14.68
N ILE A 135 -3.15 0.58 13.54
CA ILE A 135 -3.91 0.76 12.30
C ILE A 135 -3.22 0.03 11.15
N GLY A 136 -4.00 -0.59 10.32
CA GLY A 136 -3.57 -1.16 9.04
C GLY A 136 -4.61 -0.91 7.95
N TYR A 137 -4.20 -1.16 6.72
CA TYR A 137 -5.10 -1.18 5.57
C TYR A 137 -4.89 -2.49 4.85
N THR A 138 -6.00 -3.14 4.49
CA THR A 138 -5.97 -4.35 3.67
C THR A 138 -6.10 -3.94 2.22
N ASP A 139 -5.29 -4.49 1.32
CA ASP A 139 -5.36 -4.09 -0.09
C ASP A 139 -6.73 -4.48 -0.66
N PHE A 140 -7.09 -5.75 -0.65
CA PHE A 140 -8.39 -6.21 -1.14
C PHE A 140 -9.09 -7.11 -0.12
N HIS A 141 -10.40 -6.92 0.03
CA HIS A 141 -11.28 -7.74 0.85
C HIS A 141 -12.31 -8.43 -0.04
N PHE A 142 -12.36 -9.75 0.02
CA PHE A 142 -13.26 -10.57 -0.78
C PHE A 142 -14.11 -11.48 0.09
N GLU A 143 -15.25 -11.93 -0.47
CA GLU A 143 -16.06 -13.04 0.01
C GLU A 143 -16.00 -14.17 -1.03
N ASP A 144 -15.77 -15.40 -0.61
CA ASP A 144 -15.98 -16.57 -1.46
C ASP A 144 -17.48 -16.79 -1.70
N LYS A 145 -17.88 -16.85 -2.97
CA LYS A 145 -19.32 -16.97 -3.35
C LYS A 145 -19.95 -18.27 -2.88
N GLN A 146 -19.16 -19.32 -2.71
CA GLN A 146 -19.64 -20.65 -2.35
C GLN A 146 -19.63 -20.87 -0.83
N THR A 147 -18.51 -20.58 -0.16
CA THR A 147 -18.37 -20.82 1.29
C THR A 147 -18.91 -19.68 2.13
N LYS A 148 -19.04 -18.48 1.54
CA LYS A 148 -19.40 -17.24 2.23
C LYS A 148 -18.36 -16.78 3.26
N GLU A 149 -17.14 -17.29 3.14
CA GLU A 149 -16.02 -16.89 3.98
C GLU A 149 -15.35 -15.63 3.43
N ASP A 150 -15.02 -14.72 4.34
CA ASP A 150 -14.27 -13.52 4.04
C ASP A 150 -12.77 -13.82 4.04
N PHE A 151 -12.03 -13.23 3.11
CA PHE A 151 -10.58 -13.29 3.08
C PHE A 151 -9.96 -12.02 2.50
N TYR A 152 -8.69 -11.84 2.74
CA TYR A 152 -7.94 -10.67 2.33
C TYR A 152 -6.78 -11.06 1.42
N ILE A 153 -6.57 -10.25 0.38
CA ILE A 153 -5.41 -10.37 -0.51
C ILE A 153 -4.54 -9.15 -0.29
N ASP A 154 -3.26 -9.38 -0.01
CA ASP A 154 -2.21 -8.36 0.07
C ASP A 154 -1.39 -8.45 -1.22
N LEU A 155 -1.42 -7.40 -2.04
CA LEU A 155 -0.77 -7.35 -3.33
C LEU A 155 0.70 -6.96 -3.19
N LYS A 156 1.61 -7.81 -3.66
CA LYS A 156 3.04 -7.49 -3.66
C LYS A 156 3.59 -7.45 -5.08
N THR A 157 3.83 -6.26 -5.58
CA THR A 157 4.50 -6.01 -6.86
C THR A 157 6.01 -6.13 -6.70
N THR A 158 6.54 -7.34 -6.64
CA THR A 158 7.97 -7.58 -6.43
C THR A 158 8.59 -8.36 -7.57
N LYS A 159 9.85 -8.04 -7.92
CA LYS A 159 10.66 -8.83 -8.86
C LYS A 159 11.18 -10.13 -8.23
N ARG A 160 11.09 -10.30 -6.90
CA ARG A 160 11.58 -11.49 -6.19
C ARG A 160 10.43 -12.46 -5.96
N LYS A 161 10.62 -13.71 -6.36
CA LYS A 161 9.70 -14.77 -5.93
C LYS A 161 9.72 -14.87 -4.41
N PRO A 162 8.56 -15.05 -3.73
CA PRO A 162 8.54 -15.29 -2.31
C PRO A 162 9.43 -16.48 -1.98
N SER A 163 10.43 -16.29 -1.13
CA SER A 163 11.24 -17.40 -0.60
C SER A 163 10.37 -18.12 0.42
N GLY A 164 9.92 -19.32 0.12
CA GLY A 164 9.30 -20.16 1.14
C GLY A 164 7.97 -20.83 0.80
N LEU A 165 7.55 -20.84 -0.45
CA LEU A 165 6.51 -21.74 -0.92
C LEU A 165 7.19 -22.86 -1.70
N SER A 166 7.69 -23.86 -0.98
CA SER A 166 8.03 -25.18 -1.51
C SER A 166 6.91 -26.15 -1.22
#